data_b364f640728635f4af8a35a810928015
#
_entry.id   b364f640728635f4af8a35a810928015
#
_cell.length_a   1.000
_cell.length_b   1.000
_cell.length_c   1.000
_cell.angle_alpha   90.00
_cell.angle_beta   90.00
_cell.angle_gamma   90.00
#
_symmetry.space_group_name_H-M   'P 1'
#
loop_
_entity.id
_entity.type
_entity.pdbx_description
1 polymer ?
#
loop_
_entity_poly.entity_id
_entity_poly.type
_entity_poly.pdbx_seq_one_letter_code
_entity_poly.pdbx_strand_id
1 'polypeptide(L)'
;MVGSYNALRAGIEVGMTRLCQASSVNATGLFYSRQPRVDYFPLDELHPTYNEEPYGLSKWICELQAESLARRYAAVSIASLRFHWVVSDRSEAVITDEAHRDEMAKDLWAYTRLDAAARACLLSLTANFIGAETVYIVAPDTAVDQPSLDLARQYYPTAVIRGDLSGNNSFFSCAKAERLLGWRHDRGTVYGRPVD
;
A
#
# COMPACT_ATOMS: atom_id res chain seq x y z
N MET A 1 4.01 -14.02 10.07
CA MET A 1 2.71 -14.71 10.22
C MET A 1 2.38 -14.98 11.69
N VAL A 2 3.09 -15.87 12.38
CA VAL A 2 2.79 -16.19 13.81
C VAL A 2 2.88 -14.95 14.70
N GLY A 3 3.94 -14.16 14.56
CA GLY A 3 4.13 -12.93 15.36
C GLY A 3 3.03 -11.90 15.15
N SER A 4 2.59 -11.68 13.90
CA SER A 4 1.50 -10.75 13.58
C SER A 4 0.18 -11.18 14.22
N TYR A 5 -0.20 -12.46 14.06
CA TYR A 5 -1.40 -12.99 14.68
C TYR A 5 -1.39 -12.85 16.20
N ASN A 6 -0.27 -13.24 16.84
CA ASN A 6 -0.14 -13.16 18.29
C ASN A 6 -0.17 -11.72 18.81
N ALA A 7 0.46 -10.77 18.09
CA ALA A 7 0.45 -9.36 18.48
C ALA A 7 -0.97 -8.76 18.39
N LEU A 8 -1.67 -8.99 17.29
CA LEU A 8 -3.05 -8.52 17.13
C LEU A 8 -3.98 -9.15 18.19
N ARG A 9 -3.88 -10.46 18.39
CA ARG A 9 -4.68 -11.17 19.37
C ARG A 9 -4.42 -10.68 20.80
N ALA A 10 -3.15 -10.55 21.19
CA ALA A 10 -2.77 -10.05 22.52
C ALA A 10 -3.29 -8.62 22.74
N GLY A 11 -3.17 -7.74 21.74
CA GLY A 11 -3.73 -6.39 21.81
C GLY A 11 -5.23 -6.42 22.07
N ILE A 12 -5.98 -7.26 21.36
CA ILE A 12 -7.44 -7.40 21.55
C ILE A 12 -7.76 -7.95 22.95
N GLU A 13 -7.04 -8.97 23.40
CA GLU A 13 -7.26 -9.61 24.71
C GLU A 13 -7.00 -8.67 25.90
N VAL A 14 -6.12 -7.66 25.73
CA VAL A 14 -5.92 -6.61 26.74
C VAL A 14 -6.84 -5.39 26.55
N GLY A 15 -7.83 -5.50 25.67
CA GLY A 15 -8.90 -4.50 25.50
C GLY A 15 -8.65 -3.44 24.42
N MET A 16 -7.65 -3.59 23.56
CA MET A 16 -7.48 -2.69 22.41
C MET A 16 -8.59 -2.95 21.39
N THR A 17 -9.27 -1.90 20.99
CA THR A 17 -10.34 -1.97 19.98
C THR A 17 -9.90 -1.42 18.62
N ARG A 18 -8.74 -0.75 18.55
CA ARG A 18 -8.19 -0.17 17.32
C ARG A 18 -6.75 -0.58 17.16
N LEU A 19 -6.46 -1.25 16.05
CA LEU A 19 -5.14 -1.78 15.76
C LEU A 19 -4.73 -1.43 14.32
N CYS A 20 -3.43 -1.30 14.12
CA CYS A 20 -2.82 -1.05 12.84
C CYS A 20 -1.65 -2.01 12.63
N GLN A 21 -1.55 -2.60 11.46
CA GLN A 21 -0.39 -3.41 11.08
C GLN A 21 0.20 -2.98 9.75
N ALA A 22 1.51 -3.10 9.62
CA ALA A 22 2.20 -2.88 8.36
C ALA A 22 2.05 -4.10 7.44
N SER A 23 1.30 -3.92 6.34
CA SER A 23 1.33 -4.79 5.19
C SER A 23 2.33 -4.23 4.15
N SER A 24 2.21 -4.64 2.89
CA SER A 24 3.06 -4.22 1.79
C SER A 24 2.29 -4.26 0.48
N VAL A 25 2.64 -3.42 -0.48
CA VAL A 25 2.19 -3.56 -1.88
C VAL A 25 2.51 -4.95 -2.43
N ASN A 26 3.58 -5.59 -1.95
CA ASN A 26 3.96 -6.95 -2.31
C ASN A 26 2.98 -8.03 -1.83
N ALA A 27 2.00 -7.71 -0.97
CA ALA A 27 0.87 -8.60 -0.70
C ALA A 27 0.06 -8.93 -1.97
N THR A 28 0.22 -8.16 -3.04
CA THR A 28 -0.40 -8.37 -4.35
C THR A 28 0.42 -9.33 -5.24
N GLY A 29 1.72 -9.53 -4.94
CA GLY A 29 2.63 -10.33 -5.74
C GLY A 29 3.36 -9.51 -6.81
N LEU A 30 4.17 -8.52 -6.38
CA LEU A 30 4.89 -7.59 -7.25
C LEU A 30 6.40 -7.89 -7.29
N PHE A 31 7.22 -7.06 -6.64
CA PHE A 31 8.68 -6.97 -6.80
C PHE A 31 9.42 -8.31 -6.72
N TYR A 32 9.10 -9.14 -5.74
CA TYR A 32 9.76 -10.42 -5.53
C TYR A 32 9.23 -11.55 -6.43
N SER A 33 8.19 -11.30 -7.21
CA SER A 33 7.68 -12.25 -8.19
C SER A 33 8.66 -12.44 -9.35
N ARG A 34 8.69 -13.63 -9.92
CA ARG A 34 9.48 -13.90 -11.15
C ARG A 34 9.01 -12.99 -12.28
N GLN A 35 7.69 -12.94 -12.48
CA GLN A 35 7.03 -12.05 -13.42
C GLN A 35 5.71 -11.59 -12.80
N PRO A 36 5.63 -10.34 -12.31
CA PRO A 36 4.42 -9.80 -11.73
C PRO A 36 3.25 -9.88 -12.72
N ARG A 37 2.12 -10.35 -12.23
CA ARG A 37 0.87 -10.33 -12.99
C ARG A 37 0.01 -9.17 -12.51
N VAL A 38 -0.35 -8.31 -13.46
CA VAL A 38 -1.24 -7.16 -13.22
C VAL A 38 -2.39 -7.23 -14.22
N ASP A 39 -3.60 -7.28 -13.70
CA ASP A 39 -4.80 -7.38 -14.54
C ASP A 39 -5.27 -5.99 -15.00
N TYR A 40 -5.07 -4.95 -14.18
CA TYR A 40 -5.49 -3.57 -14.51
C TYR A 40 -4.73 -2.50 -13.71
N PHE A 41 -4.75 -1.27 -14.21
CA PHE A 41 -4.22 -0.07 -13.58
C PHE A 41 -5.27 1.05 -13.46
N PRO A 42 -5.17 1.90 -12.43
CA PRO A 42 -4.34 1.72 -11.26
C PRO A 42 -4.81 0.53 -10.39
N LEU A 43 -3.87 -0.08 -9.67
CA LEU A 43 -4.16 -1.14 -8.70
C LEU A 43 -4.96 -0.57 -7.54
N ASP A 44 -6.04 -1.22 -7.17
CA ASP A 44 -6.79 -0.98 -5.94
C ASP A 44 -6.83 -2.27 -5.09
N GLU A 45 -7.47 -2.22 -3.95
CA GLU A 45 -7.53 -3.34 -3.00
C GLU A 45 -8.38 -4.51 -3.48
N LEU A 46 -9.11 -4.36 -4.59
CA LEU A 46 -9.88 -5.42 -5.25
C LEU A 46 -9.05 -6.23 -6.26
N HIS A 47 -7.84 -5.76 -6.58
CA HIS A 47 -6.96 -6.51 -7.47
C HIS A 47 -6.61 -7.86 -6.85
N PRO A 48 -6.72 -8.98 -7.60
CA PRO A 48 -6.35 -10.30 -7.12
C PRO A 48 -4.89 -10.35 -6.67
N THR A 49 -4.59 -11.18 -5.67
CA THR A 49 -3.21 -11.46 -5.29
C THR A 49 -2.67 -12.64 -6.10
N TYR A 50 -1.45 -12.48 -6.59
CA TYR A 50 -0.71 -13.49 -7.36
C TYR A 50 0.62 -13.85 -6.69
N ASN A 51 0.62 -13.90 -5.35
CA ASN A 51 1.82 -14.20 -4.58
C ASN A 51 2.41 -15.57 -4.92
N GLU A 52 3.69 -15.59 -5.24
CA GLU A 52 4.48 -16.79 -5.49
C GLU A 52 5.76 -16.85 -4.63
N GLU A 53 5.94 -15.89 -3.71
CA GLU A 53 7.16 -15.74 -2.93
C GLU A 53 6.83 -15.51 -1.43
N PRO A 54 7.77 -15.86 -0.51
CA PRO A 54 7.47 -15.93 0.93
C PRO A 54 7.11 -14.58 1.56
N TYR A 55 7.71 -13.46 1.13
CA TYR A 55 7.48 -12.15 1.74
C TYR A 55 6.06 -11.64 1.48
N GLY A 56 5.68 -11.51 0.21
CA GLY A 56 4.34 -11.04 -0.18
C GLY A 56 3.26 -11.97 0.33
N LEU A 57 3.48 -13.31 0.22
CA LEU A 57 2.58 -14.30 0.80
C LEU A 57 2.42 -14.09 2.32
N SER A 58 3.51 -13.82 3.04
CA SER A 58 3.43 -13.56 4.48
C SER A 58 2.60 -12.33 4.81
N LYS A 59 2.72 -11.26 4.01
CA LYS A 59 1.95 -10.02 4.19
C LYS A 59 0.47 -10.23 3.87
N TRP A 60 0.16 -10.92 2.80
CA TRP A 60 -1.22 -11.28 2.48
C TRP A 60 -1.87 -12.14 3.56
N ILE A 61 -1.15 -13.15 4.09
CA ILE A 61 -1.65 -13.96 5.21
C ILE A 61 -1.90 -13.09 6.46
N CYS A 62 -1.08 -12.09 6.74
CA CYS A 62 -1.32 -11.15 7.86
C CYS A 62 -2.64 -10.37 7.67
N GLU A 63 -2.98 -9.97 6.45
CA GLU A 63 -4.27 -9.34 6.14
C GLU A 63 -5.44 -10.31 6.39
N LEU A 64 -5.35 -11.55 5.93
CA LEU A 64 -6.37 -12.59 6.20
C LEU A 64 -6.51 -12.91 7.69
N GLN A 65 -5.42 -12.86 8.46
CA GLN A 65 -5.45 -13.02 9.91
C GLN A 65 -6.20 -11.86 10.58
N ALA A 66 -5.99 -10.62 10.13
CA ALA A 66 -6.73 -9.46 10.62
C ALA A 66 -8.24 -9.62 10.36
N GLU A 67 -8.63 -10.05 9.15
CA GLU A 67 -10.02 -10.34 8.83
C GLU A 67 -10.62 -11.42 9.72
N SER A 68 -9.88 -12.51 9.96
CA SER A 68 -10.31 -13.60 10.83
C SER A 68 -10.53 -13.12 12.27
N LEU A 69 -9.62 -12.31 12.80
CA LEU A 69 -9.72 -11.74 14.14
C LEU A 69 -10.90 -10.76 14.23
N ALA A 70 -11.10 -9.91 13.23
CA ALA A 70 -12.22 -8.97 13.20
C ALA A 70 -13.59 -9.68 13.13
N ARG A 71 -13.68 -10.82 12.43
CA ARG A 71 -14.89 -11.66 12.47
C ARG A 71 -15.14 -12.27 13.84
N ARG A 72 -14.08 -12.61 14.56
CA ARG A 72 -14.20 -13.20 15.92
C ARG A 72 -14.53 -12.15 16.99
N TYR A 73 -14.00 -10.95 16.86
CA TYR A 73 -14.10 -9.88 17.82
C TYR A 73 -14.84 -8.67 17.21
N ALA A 74 -16.16 -8.69 17.28
CA ALA A 74 -17.04 -7.79 16.52
C ALA A 74 -16.87 -6.27 16.79
N ALA A 75 -16.16 -5.88 17.86
CA ALA A 75 -15.97 -4.48 18.24
C ALA A 75 -14.58 -3.90 17.85
N VAL A 76 -13.78 -4.66 17.10
CA VAL A 76 -12.43 -4.20 16.74
C VAL A 76 -12.36 -3.60 15.35
N SER A 77 -11.44 -2.66 15.19
CA SER A 77 -11.02 -2.10 13.90
C SER A 77 -9.55 -2.44 13.68
N ILE A 78 -9.22 -3.13 12.61
CA ILE A 78 -7.85 -3.52 12.26
C ILE A 78 -7.52 -2.99 10.87
N ALA A 79 -6.60 -2.04 10.78
CA ALA A 79 -6.09 -1.52 9.51
C ALA A 79 -4.83 -2.27 9.08
N SER A 80 -4.81 -2.79 7.86
CA SER A 80 -3.61 -3.33 7.21
C SER A 80 -3.15 -2.33 6.15
N LEU A 81 -2.02 -1.68 6.39
CA LEU A 81 -1.50 -0.63 5.53
C LEU A 81 -0.48 -1.21 4.54
N ARG A 82 -0.82 -1.25 3.25
CA ARG A 82 0.07 -1.67 2.18
C ARG A 82 1.01 -0.52 1.81
N PHE A 83 2.13 -0.44 2.51
CA PHE A 83 3.20 0.50 2.18
C PHE A 83 4.00 0.04 0.96
N HIS A 84 4.47 1.01 0.21
CA HIS A 84 5.56 0.84 -0.73
C HIS A 84 6.91 1.10 -0.03
N TRP A 85 8.03 1.15 -0.78
CA TRP A 85 9.33 1.56 -0.27
C TRP A 85 9.23 2.91 0.42
N VAL A 86 9.51 2.92 1.73
CA VAL A 86 9.37 4.13 2.55
C VAL A 86 10.68 4.91 2.51
N VAL A 87 10.61 6.15 2.01
CA VAL A 87 11.74 7.08 1.85
C VAL A 87 11.49 8.36 2.65
N SER A 88 12.55 9.07 3.04
CA SER A 88 12.40 10.34 3.75
C SER A 88 11.85 11.43 2.82
N ASP A 89 12.35 11.45 1.58
CA ASP A 89 11.95 12.40 0.53
C ASP A 89 11.88 11.70 -0.84
N ARG A 90 11.10 12.27 -1.78
CA ARG A 90 10.98 11.75 -3.16
C ARG A 90 12.33 11.64 -3.86
N SER A 91 13.26 12.52 -3.58
CA SER A 91 14.60 12.52 -4.20
C SER A 91 15.38 11.23 -3.95
N GLU A 92 15.13 10.54 -2.83
CA GLU A 92 15.74 9.23 -2.54
C GLU A 92 15.16 8.11 -3.42
N ALA A 93 13.94 8.28 -3.94
CA ALA A 93 13.27 7.31 -4.79
C ALA A 93 13.53 7.54 -6.29
N VAL A 94 14.01 8.71 -6.70
CA VAL A 94 14.18 9.08 -8.12
C VAL A 94 15.12 8.12 -8.83
N ILE A 95 14.64 7.58 -9.94
CA ILE A 95 15.37 6.63 -10.78
C ILE A 95 15.75 7.34 -12.08
N THR A 96 17.04 7.48 -12.32
CA THR A 96 17.60 8.23 -13.45
C THR A 96 18.24 7.35 -14.52
N ASP A 97 18.67 6.16 -14.16
CA ASP A 97 19.30 5.23 -15.12
C ASP A 97 18.32 4.18 -15.66
N GLU A 98 18.55 3.74 -16.88
CA GLU A 98 17.65 2.84 -17.59
C GLU A 98 17.62 1.43 -17.00
N ALA A 99 18.76 0.90 -16.60
CA ALA A 99 18.84 -0.46 -16.05
C ALA A 99 18.07 -0.58 -14.74
N HIS A 100 18.21 0.42 -13.86
CA HIS A 100 17.45 0.49 -12.61
C HIS A 100 15.95 0.71 -12.87
N ARG A 101 15.60 1.54 -13.86
CA ARG A 101 14.20 1.71 -14.26
C ARG A 101 13.55 0.40 -14.70
N ASP A 102 14.26 -0.42 -15.49
CA ASP A 102 13.76 -1.71 -15.96
C ASP A 102 13.59 -2.71 -14.80
N GLU A 103 14.53 -2.74 -13.86
CA GLU A 103 14.41 -3.54 -12.64
C GLU A 103 13.18 -3.14 -11.81
N MET A 104 12.98 -1.84 -11.62
CA MET A 104 11.88 -1.29 -10.84
C MET A 104 10.52 -1.35 -11.54
N ALA A 105 10.45 -1.86 -12.77
CA ALA A 105 9.17 -2.15 -13.43
C ALA A 105 8.30 -3.10 -12.58
N LYS A 106 8.91 -4.06 -11.89
CA LYS A 106 8.21 -4.98 -10.98
C LYS A 106 7.62 -4.30 -9.74
N ASP A 107 8.12 -3.12 -9.40
CA ASP A 107 7.69 -2.32 -8.24
C ASP A 107 6.84 -1.12 -8.66
N LEU A 108 6.55 -1.04 -9.97
CA LEU A 108 5.72 0.01 -10.57
C LEU A 108 6.26 1.41 -10.30
N TRP A 109 7.57 1.55 -10.07
CA TRP A 109 8.30 2.81 -9.81
C TRP A 109 7.70 3.67 -8.71
N ALA A 110 7.05 3.05 -7.74
CA ALA A 110 6.32 3.76 -6.70
C ALA A 110 7.17 3.95 -5.43
N TYR A 111 6.67 4.75 -4.51
CA TYR A 111 7.28 5.00 -3.20
C TYR A 111 6.23 5.46 -2.20
N THR A 112 6.62 5.54 -0.92
CA THR A 112 5.82 6.15 0.15
C THR A 112 6.72 7.07 0.95
N ARG A 113 6.31 8.32 1.20
CA ARG A 113 7.09 9.18 2.11
C ARG A 113 6.88 8.78 3.57
N LEU A 114 7.93 8.91 4.37
CA LEU A 114 7.94 8.54 5.78
C LEU A 114 6.86 9.29 6.60
N ASP A 115 6.71 10.60 6.36
CA ASP A 115 5.70 11.41 7.03
C ASP A 115 4.26 10.99 6.65
N ALA A 116 4.05 10.66 5.38
CA ALA A 116 2.78 10.16 4.88
C ALA A 116 2.45 8.76 5.46
N ALA A 117 3.45 7.88 5.58
CA ALA A 117 3.32 6.58 6.21
C ALA A 117 2.95 6.71 7.70
N ALA A 118 3.65 7.57 8.44
CA ALA A 118 3.37 7.84 9.85
C ALA A 118 1.95 8.40 10.06
N ARG A 119 1.51 9.32 9.20
CA ARG A 119 0.15 9.85 9.21
C ARG A 119 -0.91 8.78 8.97
N ALA A 120 -0.66 7.87 8.02
CA ALA A 120 -1.57 6.76 7.75
C ALA A 120 -1.74 5.85 8.99
N CYS A 121 -0.66 5.54 9.69
CA CYS A 121 -0.72 4.79 10.95
C CYS A 121 -1.59 5.51 12.00
N LEU A 122 -1.39 6.82 12.20
CA LEU A 122 -2.16 7.59 13.17
C LEU A 122 -3.64 7.66 12.79
N LEU A 123 -3.93 7.98 11.53
CA LEU A 123 -5.31 8.08 11.03
C LEU A 123 -6.04 6.75 11.11
N SER A 124 -5.37 5.63 10.87
CA SER A 124 -5.99 4.30 10.97
C SER A 124 -6.44 3.94 12.39
N LEU A 125 -5.81 4.51 13.42
CA LEU A 125 -6.20 4.33 14.82
C LEU A 125 -7.34 5.24 15.26
N THR A 126 -7.65 6.29 14.48
CA THR A 126 -8.69 7.27 14.80
C THR A 126 -9.89 7.20 13.85
N ALA A 127 -9.76 6.56 12.71
CA ALA A 127 -10.81 6.42 11.72
C ALA A 127 -12.03 5.63 12.26
N ASN A 128 -13.22 5.99 11.77
CA ASN A 128 -14.45 5.36 12.20
C ASN A 128 -14.85 4.22 11.25
N PHE A 129 -14.37 3.02 11.54
CA PHE A 129 -14.78 1.77 10.89
C PHE A 129 -14.77 0.62 11.90
N ILE A 130 -15.42 -0.47 11.59
CA ILE A 130 -15.40 -1.73 12.34
C ILE A 130 -15.04 -2.84 11.37
N GLY A 131 -14.26 -3.81 11.86
CA GLY A 131 -13.81 -4.92 11.05
C GLY A 131 -12.33 -4.78 10.64
N ALA A 132 -11.94 -5.49 9.61
CA ALA A 132 -10.60 -5.41 9.05
C ALA A 132 -10.63 -4.72 7.69
N GLU A 133 -9.77 -3.73 7.51
CA GLU A 133 -9.65 -2.97 6.27
C GLU A 133 -8.19 -2.94 5.81
N THR A 134 -7.99 -3.28 4.54
CA THR A 134 -6.69 -3.14 3.88
C THR A 134 -6.73 -1.91 2.98
N VAL A 135 -5.67 -1.10 2.99
CA VAL A 135 -5.56 0.11 2.16
C VAL A 135 -4.14 0.29 1.62
N TYR A 136 -4.03 0.78 0.38
CA TYR A 136 -2.76 1.23 -0.19
C TYR A 136 -2.36 2.59 0.37
N ILE A 137 -1.07 2.71 0.71
CA ILE A 137 -0.44 3.94 1.22
C ILE A 137 0.78 4.22 0.35
N VAL A 138 0.54 4.84 -0.79
CA VAL A 138 1.52 5.02 -1.87
C VAL A 138 1.47 6.47 -2.36
N ALA A 139 2.58 6.99 -2.87
CA ALA A 139 2.64 8.33 -3.48
C ALA A 139 1.72 8.44 -4.70
N PRO A 140 1.22 9.66 -5.00
CA PRO A 140 0.32 9.89 -6.13
C PRO A 140 1.02 9.90 -7.48
N ASP A 141 2.35 9.89 -7.48
CA ASP A 141 3.22 9.92 -8.67
C ASP A 141 4.25 8.79 -8.65
N THR A 142 4.87 8.55 -9.79
CA THR A 142 6.00 7.63 -9.92
C THR A 142 7.34 8.32 -9.61
N ALA A 143 8.37 7.53 -9.33
CA ALA A 143 9.73 7.98 -9.08
C ALA A 143 10.55 8.18 -10.37
N VAL A 144 9.95 8.07 -11.54
CA VAL A 144 10.58 8.27 -12.87
C VAL A 144 9.90 9.40 -13.62
N ASP A 145 10.61 10.00 -14.57
CA ASP A 145 10.07 11.11 -15.37
C ASP A 145 9.34 10.66 -16.65
N GLN A 146 9.39 9.36 -16.95
CA GLN A 146 8.66 8.80 -18.09
C GLN A 146 7.15 8.73 -17.78
N PRO A 147 6.28 9.10 -18.75
CA PRO A 147 4.83 9.05 -18.55
C PRO A 147 4.33 7.64 -18.19
N SER A 148 3.48 7.57 -17.19
CA SER A 148 2.98 6.29 -16.66
C SER A 148 2.23 5.46 -17.71
N LEU A 149 1.51 6.10 -18.63
CA LEU A 149 0.81 5.38 -19.70
C LEU A 149 1.80 4.70 -20.66
N ASP A 150 2.95 5.31 -20.94
CA ASP A 150 3.98 4.71 -21.80
C ASP A 150 4.67 3.55 -21.10
N LEU A 151 4.97 3.70 -19.81
CA LEU A 151 5.48 2.61 -18.97
C LEU A 151 4.51 1.42 -18.91
N ALA A 152 3.20 1.69 -18.73
CA ALA A 152 2.18 0.64 -18.74
C ALA A 152 2.18 -0.14 -20.05
N ARG A 153 2.22 0.55 -21.18
CA ARG A 153 2.25 -0.06 -22.52
C ARG A 153 3.51 -0.88 -22.77
N GLN A 154 4.64 -0.40 -22.29
CA GLN A 154 5.93 -1.04 -22.49
C GLN A 154 6.09 -2.31 -21.65
N TYR A 155 5.79 -2.24 -20.36
CA TYR A 155 6.09 -3.32 -19.41
C TYR A 155 4.88 -4.21 -19.08
N TYR A 156 3.67 -3.71 -19.24
CA TYR A 156 2.41 -4.39 -18.91
C TYR A 156 1.37 -4.28 -20.02
N PRO A 157 1.71 -4.70 -21.26
CA PRO A 157 0.85 -4.46 -22.44
C PRO A 157 -0.52 -5.14 -22.38
N THR A 158 -0.69 -6.13 -21.50
CA THR A 158 -1.95 -6.87 -21.32
C THR A 158 -2.83 -6.30 -20.20
N ALA A 159 -2.30 -5.39 -19.37
CA ALA A 159 -3.06 -4.79 -18.28
C ALA A 159 -4.10 -3.80 -18.79
N VAL A 160 -5.32 -3.89 -18.27
CA VAL A 160 -6.41 -2.97 -18.64
C VAL A 160 -6.23 -1.63 -17.93
N ILE A 161 -6.25 -0.54 -18.66
CA ILE A 161 -6.22 0.80 -18.05
C ILE A 161 -7.66 1.20 -17.67
N ARG A 162 -7.94 1.30 -16.38
CA ARG A 162 -9.26 1.62 -15.81
C ARG A 162 -9.35 3.03 -15.24
N GLY A 163 -8.22 3.71 -15.02
CA GLY A 163 -8.16 5.05 -14.45
C GLY A 163 -7.15 5.94 -15.14
N ASP A 164 -6.87 7.09 -14.54
CA ASP A 164 -6.00 8.11 -15.09
C ASP A 164 -4.51 7.77 -14.81
N LEU A 165 -3.77 7.50 -15.89
CA LEU A 165 -2.31 7.34 -15.91
C LEU A 165 -1.63 8.50 -16.69
N SER A 166 -2.27 9.67 -16.78
CA SER A 166 -1.66 10.83 -17.42
C SER A 166 -0.43 11.32 -16.65
N GLY A 167 0.54 11.91 -17.37
CA GLY A 167 1.81 12.34 -16.76
C GLY A 167 2.46 11.18 -15.99
N ASN A 168 2.87 11.47 -14.78
CA ASN A 168 3.56 10.54 -13.87
C ASN A 168 2.62 9.98 -12.79
N ASN A 169 1.33 9.93 -13.03
CA ASN A 169 0.36 9.43 -12.06
C ASN A 169 0.70 8.00 -11.61
N SER A 170 0.52 7.74 -10.33
CA SER A 170 0.81 6.44 -9.70
C SER A 170 0.03 5.29 -10.34
N PHE A 171 0.63 4.13 -10.37
CA PHE A 171 0.00 2.85 -10.72
C PHE A 171 -0.88 2.27 -9.59
N PHE A 172 -0.97 2.97 -8.45
CA PHE A 172 -1.79 2.56 -7.31
C PHE A 172 -2.89 3.59 -7.06
N SER A 173 -4.07 3.11 -6.70
CA SER A 173 -5.18 3.94 -6.24
C SER A 173 -5.23 3.94 -4.72
N CYS A 174 -5.08 5.11 -4.12
CA CYS A 174 -5.27 5.31 -2.68
C CYS A 174 -6.67 5.86 -2.34
N ALA A 175 -7.63 5.77 -3.25
CA ALA A 175 -8.99 6.30 -3.06
C ALA A 175 -9.70 5.69 -1.84
N LYS A 176 -9.42 4.42 -1.51
CA LYS A 176 -9.94 3.78 -0.31
C LYS A 176 -9.34 4.37 0.96
N ALA A 177 -8.04 4.64 0.99
CA ALA A 177 -7.38 5.30 2.13
C ALA A 177 -7.92 6.72 2.33
N GLU A 178 -8.15 7.48 1.27
CA GLU A 178 -8.78 8.79 1.35
C GLU A 178 -10.19 8.71 1.93
N ARG A 179 -11.03 7.84 1.40
CA ARG A 179 -12.42 7.69 1.86
C ARG A 179 -12.54 7.16 3.29
N LEU A 180 -11.72 6.17 3.66
CA LEU A 180 -11.84 5.49 4.94
C LEU A 180 -11.11 6.21 6.08
N LEU A 181 -9.91 6.72 5.79
CA LEU A 181 -9.01 7.30 6.78
C LEU A 181 -8.93 8.83 6.69
N GLY A 182 -9.45 9.46 5.62
CA GLY A 182 -9.18 10.85 5.30
C GLY A 182 -7.72 11.10 4.90
N TRP A 183 -7.00 10.05 4.53
CA TRP A 183 -5.56 10.11 4.22
C TRP A 183 -5.30 10.54 2.78
N ARG A 184 -4.35 11.45 2.62
CA ARG A 184 -3.73 11.80 1.33
C ARG A 184 -2.23 11.92 1.52
N HIS A 185 -1.46 11.49 0.53
CA HIS A 185 -0.01 11.45 0.61
C HIS A 185 0.62 12.85 0.87
N ASP A 186 0.15 13.87 0.16
CA ASP A 186 0.76 15.21 0.17
C ASP A 186 0.02 16.22 1.05
N ARG A 187 -0.98 15.78 1.79
CA ARG A 187 -1.77 16.66 2.66
C ARG A 187 -1.80 16.17 4.08
N GLY A 188 -1.55 17.07 5.00
CA GLY A 188 -1.76 16.83 6.42
C GLY A 188 -0.79 17.62 7.30
N THR A 189 -1.07 17.58 8.58
CA THR A 189 -0.20 18.11 9.61
C THR A 189 0.44 16.96 10.35
N VAL A 190 1.74 17.00 10.60
CA VAL A 190 2.38 16.17 11.60
C VAL A 190 2.53 17.03 12.85
N TYR A 191 1.94 16.56 13.95
CA TYR A 191 1.93 17.29 15.25
C TYR A 191 1.37 18.72 15.16
N GLY A 192 0.29 18.94 14.36
CA GLY A 192 -0.37 20.24 14.26
C GLY A 192 0.39 21.29 13.43
N ARG A 193 1.45 20.92 12.73
CA ARG A 193 2.17 21.79 11.79
C ARG A 193 1.85 21.36 10.35
N PRO A 194 1.50 22.32 9.42
CA PRO A 194 1.45 22.01 8.01
C PRO A 194 2.79 21.42 7.58
N VAL A 195 2.74 20.38 6.74
CA VAL A 195 3.90 19.89 6.01
C VAL A 195 3.81 20.56 4.64
N ASP A 196 4.72 21.50 4.37
CA ASP A 196 4.83 22.21 3.09
C ASP A 196 5.24 21.25 1.97
#